data_5072263c996f16095433d9de84dcfa75
#
_entry.id   5072263c996f16095433d9de84dcfa75
#
_cell.length_a   1.000
_cell.length_b   1.000
_cell.length_c   1.000
_cell.angle_alpha   90.00
_cell.angle_beta   90.00
_cell.angle_gamma   90.00
#
_symmetry.space_group_name_H-M   'P 1'
#
loop_
_entity.id
_entity.type
_entity.pdbx_description
1 polymer ?
#
loop_
_entity_poly.entity_id
_entity_poly.type
_entity_poly.pdbx_seq_one_letter_code
_entity_poly.pdbx_strand_id
1 'polypeptide(L)'
;MDLELRHHRHALALAEHRNFQRAARTLEISQPALSRSIQELERRMGATLFSRARGGVEATDVGRIYLAKARAVIVQSGDLEREMHLIRGLEIGELRFGAGVYPSEMFVARAMAYMTKAHPSVKLTAVSSGIDMLLQMLRRREIDFAIGDQKSAEAERGLRVTPLAWHKGHLVVRAGHPLLGGSPFKLKDVLRYPLTLTTRVPHDLLSNFLQGNVGKGEGGKGEGGKGEGGKGEGGKGEGGKRGSRRASATLPAITCDSPAMMKTIVAESDAIGLMPMSLIAREIAEGSLAVLAIDAPWLGRTFAIIELEDRALSPSAEQFLRFVRDADEAAARTDAPRAPARARARAPRGAR
;
A
#
# COMPACT_ATOMS: atom_id res chain seq x y z
N MET A 1 20.59 -37.24 -3.13
CA MET A 1 21.23 -35.93 -2.78
C MET A 1 20.52 -35.47 -1.52
N ASP A 2 21.16 -35.48 -0.38
CA ASP A 2 20.52 -35.25 0.92
C ASP A 2 20.93 -33.85 1.42
N LEU A 3 20.16 -32.83 1.05
CA LEU A 3 20.38 -31.43 1.43
C LEU A 3 19.52 -31.11 2.64
N GLU A 4 20.16 -30.68 3.73
CA GLU A 4 19.47 -30.25 4.94
C GLU A 4 19.04 -28.79 4.84
N LEU A 5 17.92 -28.42 5.47
CA LEU A 5 17.40 -27.05 5.50
C LEU A 5 18.42 -26.02 5.98
N ARG A 6 19.35 -26.42 6.88
CA ARG A 6 20.42 -25.50 7.32
C ARG A 6 21.31 -25.03 6.17
N HIS A 7 21.60 -25.88 5.17
CA HIS A 7 22.42 -25.47 4.03
C HIS A 7 21.73 -24.36 3.21
N HIS A 8 20.41 -24.47 3.03
CA HIS A 8 19.64 -23.44 2.35
C HIS A 8 19.64 -22.11 3.13
N ARG A 9 19.43 -22.17 4.46
CA ARG A 9 19.48 -20.97 5.34
C ARG A 9 20.86 -20.30 5.31
N HIS A 10 21.92 -21.09 5.37
CA HIS A 10 23.30 -20.60 5.32
C HIS A 10 23.62 -19.89 4.00
N ALA A 11 23.21 -20.49 2.87
CA ALA A 11 23.41 -19.89 1.56
C ALA A 11 22.62 -18.58 1.39
N LEU A 12 21.36 -18.55 1.85
CA LEU A 12 20.52 -17.34 1.80
C LEU A 12 21.11 -16.20 2.63
N ALA A 13 21.55 -16.48 3.86
CA ALA A 13 22.19 -15.49 4.72
C ALA A 13 23.50 -14.96 4.12
N LEU A 14 24.32 -15.83 3.51
CA LEU A 14 25.56 -15.40 2.85
C LEU A 14 25.27 -14.50 1.64
N ALA A 15 24.25 -14.81 0.86
CA ALA A 15 23.84 -13.99 -0.28
C ALA A 15 23.32 -12.60 0.14
N GLU A 16 22.60 -12.53 1.26
CA GLU A 16 22.07 -11.28 1.81
C GLU A 16 23.20 -10.38 2.34
N HIS A 17 24.07 -10.93 3.18
CA HIS A 17 25.10 -10.14 3.84
C HIS A 17 26.38 -9.94 3.01
N ARG A 18 26.57 -10.70 1.93
CA ARG A 18 27.77 -10.68 1.05
C ARG A 18 29.11 -10.78 1.81
N ASN A 19 29.05 -11.27 3.05
CA ASN A 19 30.19 -11.36 3.95
C ASN A 19 30.00 -12.53 4.91
N PHE A 20 30.96 -13.47 4.93
CA PHE A 20 30.92 -14.66 5.77
C PHE A 20 30.80 -14.34 7.26
N GLN A 21 31.51 -13.31 7.75
CA GLN A 21 31.51 -12.98 9.18
C GLN A 21 30.17 -12.38 9.60
N ARG A 22 29.58 -11.50 8.78
CA ARG A 22 28.25 -10.92 9.05
C ARG A 22 27.18 -11.99 8.99
N ALA A 23 27.18 -12.82 7.95
CA ALA A 23 26.22 -13.92 7.80
C ALA A 23 26.30 -14.92 8.97
N ALA A 24 27.51 -15.27 9.41
CA ALA A 24 27.71 -16.17 10.53
C ALA A 24 27.16 -15.59 11.84
N ARG A 25 27.33 -14.27 12.09
CA ARG A 25 26.73 -13.60 13.25
C ARG A 25 25.22 -13.65 13.23
N THR A 26 24.59 -13.36 12.08
CA THR A 26 23.13 -13.43 11.93
C THR A 26 22.59 -14.85 12.16
N LEU A 27 23.37 -15.87 11.80
CA LEU A 27 23.03 -17.28 11.99
C LEU A 27 23.42 -17.82 13.38
N GLU A 28 24.03 -17.01 14.23
CA GLU A 28 24.56 -17.40 15.56
C GLU A 28 25.52 -18.60 15.52
N ILE A 29 26.36 -18.68 14.46
CA ILE A 29 27.38 -19.72 14.29
C ILE A 29 28.76 -19.08 14.07
N SER A 30 29.80 -19.89 14.18
CA SER A 30 31.15 -19.44 13.86
C SER A 30 31.35 -19.30 12.33
N GLN A 31 32.17 -18.33 11.91
CA GLN A 31 32.52 -18.14 10.50
C GLN A 31 33.15 -19.42 9.86
N PRO A 32 34.05 -20.18 10.53
CA PRO A 32 34.53 -21.45 9.98
C PRO A 32 33.40 -22.48 9.78
N ALA A 33 32.41 -22.51 10.65
CA ALA A 33 31.28 -23.43 10.51
C ALA A 33 30.42 -23.06 9.27
N LEU A 34 30.15 -21.77 9.07
CA LEU A 34 29.46 -21.30 7.86
C LEU A 34 30.26 -21.63 6.60
N SER A 35 31.57 -21.36 6.59
CA SER A 35 32.43 -21.66 5.44
C SER A 35 32.39 -23.13 5.06
N ARG A 36 32.52 -24.01 6.05
CA ARG A 36 32.45 -25.48 5.83
C ARG A 36 31.07 -25.89 5.30
N SER A 37 30.01 -25.31 5.82
CA SER A 37 28.64 -25.59 5.36
C SER A 37 28.42 -25.20 3.90
N ILE A 38 28.92 -24.03 3.48
CA ILE A 38 28.86 -23.60 2.07
C ILE A 38 29.69 -24.48 1.17
N GLN A 39 30.92 -24.83 1.57
CA GLN A 39 31.77 -25.74 0.81
C GLN A 39 31.13 -27.12 0.63
N GLU A 40 30.55 -27.67 1.69
CA GLU A 40 29.82 -28.94 1.63
C GLU A 40 28.60 -28.86 0.71
N LEU A 41 27.85 -27.75 0.76
CA LEU A 41 26.75 -27.49 -0.16
C LEU A 41 27.24 -27.48 -1.63
N GLU A 42 28.27 -26.71 -1.94
CA GLU A 42 28.85 -26.62 -3.29
C GLU A 42 29.37 -27.95 -3.78
N ARG A 43 30.05 -28.72 -2.91
CA ARG A 43 30.49 -30.08 -3.20
C ARG A 43 29.34 -31.02 -3.55
N ARG A 44 28.24 -30.98 -2.79
CA ARG A 44 27.02 -31.79 -3.04
C ARG A 44 26.32 -31.40 -4.32
N MET A 45 26.32 -30.10 -4.61
CA MET A 45 25.70 -29.56 -5.84
C MET A 45 26.58 -29.77 -7.08
N GLY A 46 27.86 -30.08 -6.92
CA GLY A 46 28.82 -30.17 -8.01
C GLY A 46 29.08 -28.84 -8.72
N ALA A 47 28.80 -27.71 -8.05
CA ALA A 47 28.89 -26.39 -8.64
C ALA A 47 29.27 -25.34 -7.60
N THR A 48 30.06 -24.34 -8.01
CA THR A 48 30.38 -23.17 -7.20
C THR A 48 29.21 -22.21 -7.20
N LEU A 49 28.62 -21.94 -6.02
CA LEU A 49 27.48 -21.05 -5.85
C LEU A 49 27.88 -19.62 -5.53
N PHE A 50 29.07 -19.43 -4.95
CA PHE A 50 29.59 -18.14 -4.54
C PHE A 50 30.99 -17.90 -5.05
N SER A 51 31.30 -16.68 -5.47
CA SER A 51 32.61 -16.21 -5.89
C SER A 51 33.04 -15.01 -5.04
N ARG A 52 34.37 -14.83 -4.93
CA ARG A 52 34.95 -13.64 -4.31
C ARG A 52 34.95 -12.50 -5.32
N ALA A 53 34.42 -11.34 -4.90
CA ALA A 53 34.41 -10.11 -5.66
C ALA A 53 35.09 -8.97 -4.91
N ARG A 54 35.41 -7.84 -5.58
CA ARG A 54 36.05 -6.66 -4.95
C ARG A 54 35.27 -6.08 -3.77
N GLY A 55 33.95 -6.35 -3.68
CA GLY A 55 33.06 -5.89 -2.60
C GLY A 55 32.65 -6.98 -1.60
N GLY A 56 33.24 -8.17 -1.63
CA GLY A 56 32.88 -9.28 -0.75
C GLY A 56 32.57 -10.58 -1.49
N VAL A 57 31.45 -11.22 -1.15
CA VAL A 57 31.03 -12.51 -1.74
C VAL A 57 29.79 -12.26 -2.60
N GLU A 58 29.78 -12.78 -3.81
CA GLU A 58 28.65 -12.67 -4.74
C GLU A 58 28.21 -14.04 -5.24
N ALA A 59 26.90 -14.18 -5.51
CA ALA A 59 26.37 -15.40 -6.09
C ALA A 59 26.74 -15.51 -7.57
N THR A 60 27.23 -16.71 -7.99
CA THR A 60 27.40 -17.06 -9.40
C THR A 60 26.04 -17.17 -10.12
N ASP A 61 26.03 -17.36 -11.44
CA ASP A 61 24.77 -17.61 -12.19
C ASP A 61 24.04 -18.85 -11.66
N VAL A 62 24.80 -19.95 -11.42
CA VAL A 62 24.25 -21.16 -10.80
C VAL A 62 23.78 -20.87 -9.37
N GLY A 63 24.56 -20.07 -8.62
CA GLY A 63 24.20 -19.63 -7.27
C GLY A 63 22.87 -18.86 -7.23
N ARG A 64 22.62 -17.97 -8.19
CA ARG A 64 21.34 -17.24 -8.28
C ARG A 64 20.15 -18.17 -8.51
N ILE A 65 20.29 -19.16 -9.39
CA ILE A 65 19.26 -20.18 -9.63
C ILE A 65 19.03 -21.00 -8.36
N TYR A 66 20.11 -21.46 -7.71
CA TYR A 66 20.03 -22.20 -6.47
C TYR A 66 19.31 -21.40 -5.36
N LEU A 67 19.71 -20.16 -5.13
CA LEU A 67 19.14 -19.30 -4.09
C LEU A 67 17.64 -19.05 -4.27
N ALA A 68 17.19 -18.90 -5.52
CA ALA A 68 15.76 -18.78 -5.82
C ALA A 68 14.98 -20.04 -5.38
N LYS A 69 15.53 -21.24 -5.66
CA LYS A 69 14.92 -22.51 -5.26
C LYS A 69 15.06 -22.79 -3.76
N ALA A 70 16.22 -22.47 -3.18
CA ALA A 70 16.46 -22.61 -1.74
C ALA A 70 15.47 -21.77 -0.91
N ARG A 71 15.16 -20.55 -1.36
CA ARG A 71 14.14 -19.69 -0.72
C ARG A 71 12.78 -20.36 -0.74
N ALA A 72 12.37 -20.97 -1.86
CA ALA A 72 11.09 -21.67 -1.95
C ALA A 72 11.03 -22.88 -0.99
N VAL A 73 12.10 -23.65 -0.85
CA VAL A 73 12.18 -24.80 0.07
C VAL A 73 12.04 -24.34 1.54
N ILE A 74 12.76 -23.29 1.93
CA ILE A 74 12.67 -22.74 3.30
C ILE A 74 11.25 -22.28 3.61
N VAL A 75 10.61 -21.62 2.65
CA VAL A 75 9.23 -21.15 2.79
C VAL A 75 8.26 -22.33 2.94
N GLN A 76 8.37 -23.36 2.09
CA GLN A 76 7.51 -24.54 2.18
C GLN A 76 7.70 -25.33 3.48
N SER A 77 8.94 -25.40 3.98
CA SER A 77 9.18 -25.98 5.31
C SER A 77 8.46 -25.22 6.42
N GLY A 78 8.49 -23.88 6.38
CA GLY A 78 7.75 -23.06 7.34
C GLY A 78 6.23 -23.17 7.18
N ASP A 79 5.74 -23.38 5.95
CA ASP A 79 4.31 -23.63 5.71
C ASP A 79 3.88 -24.98 6.32
N LEU A 80 4.68 -26.05 6.14
CA LEU A 80 4.41 -27.34 6.76
C LEU A 80 4.40 -27.27 8.29
N GLU A 81 5.39 -26.59 8.90
CA GLU A 81 5.42 -26.38 10.34
C GLU A 81 4.14 -25.67 10.82
N ARG A 82 3.69 -24.63 10.10
CA ARG A 82 2.43 -23.94 10.39
C ARG A 82 1.22 -24.84 10.29
N GLU A 83 1.07 -25.61 9.21
CA GLU A 83 -0.03 -26.55 9.05
C GLU A 83 -0.08 -27.56 10.19
N MET A 84 1.06 -28.09 10.61
CA MET A 84 1.15 -29.00 11.75
C MET A 84 0.78 -28.33 13.07
N HIS A 85 1.12 -27.05 13.26
CA HIS A 85 0.67 -26.28 14.42
C HIS A 85 -0.85 -26.04 14.40
N LEU A 86 -1.44 -25.81 13.21
CA LEU A 86 -2.89 -25.66 13.05
C LEU A 86 -3.64 -26.92 13.50
N ILE A 87 -3.15 -28.10 13.10
CA ILE A 87 -3.75 -29.40 13.46
C ILE A 87 -3.71 -29.62 14.98
N ARG A 88 -2.69 -29.09 15.67
CA ARG A 88 -2.52 -29.21 17.11
C ARG A 88 -3.30 -28.21 17.95
N GLY A 89 -4.04 -27.28 17.34
CA GLY A 89 -4.86 -26.29 18.05
C GLY A 89 -4.07 -25.33 18.95
N LEU A 90 -2.76 -25.18 18.71
CA LEU A 90 -1.92 -24.28 19.50
C LEU A 90 -2.23 -22.83 19.13
N GLU A 91 -2.72 -22.07 20.11
CA GLU A 91 -2.96 -20.61 20.00
C GLU A 91 -1.68 -19.78 19.82
N ILE A 92 -0.52 -20.41 19.78
CA ILE A 92 0.77 -19.77 19.64
C ILE A 92 1.12 -19.70 18.16
N GLY A 93 0.98 -18.54 17.57
CA GLY A 93 1.28 -18.32 16.17
C GLY A 93 2.04 -16.99 15.93
N GLU A 94 2.84 -16.95 14.88
CA GLU A 94 3.37 -15.73 14.32
C GLU A 94 2.55 -15.38 13.08
N LEU A 95 1.97 -14.19 13.05
CA LEU A 95 1.24 -13.66 11.91
C LEU A 95 2.05 -12.51 11.30
N ARG A 96 2.45 -12.67 10.04
CA ARG A 96 3.19 -11.66 9.28
C ARG A 96 2.34 -11.19 8.12
N PHE A 97 2.05 -9.91 8.05
CA PHE A 97 1.21 -9.37 6.98
C PHE A 97 1.67 -8.00 6.52
N GLY A 98 1.22 -7.62 5.33
CA GLY A 98 1.48 -6.30 4.76
C GLY A 98 0.23 -5.45 4.69
N ALA A 99 0.38 -4.14 4.85
CA ALA A 99 -0.72 -3.22 4.62
C ALA A 99 -0.25 -1.97 3.88
N GLY A 100 -1.08 -1.47 2.99
CA GLY A 100 -0.87 -0.18 2.33
C GLY A 100 -0.88 0.95 3.36
N VAL A 101 -0.32 2.08 2.97
CA VAL A 101 -0.14 3.24 3.86
C VAL A 101 -1.44 3.70 4.52
N TYR A 102 -2.50 3.87 3.75
CA TYR A 102 -3.80 4.27 4.29
C TYR A 102 -4.47 3.18 5.13
N PRO A 103 -4.65 1.94 4.65
CA PRO A 103 -5.21 0.87 5.46
C PRO A 103 -4.52 0.68 6.80
N SER A 104 -3.18 0.83 6.85
CA SER A 104 -2.40 0.69 8.08
C SER A 104 -2.90 1.61 9.19
N GLU A 105 -3.16 2.87 8.87
CA GLU A 105 -3.61 3.87 9.86
C GLU A 105 -5.13 3.93 10.02
N MET A 106 -5.89 3.64 8.96
CA MET A 106 -7.36 3.72 8.99
C MET A 106 -8.00 2.66 9.88
N PHE A 107 -7.58 1.41 9.73
CA PHE A 107 -8.26 0.29 10.40
C PHE A 107 -7.34 -0.85 10.83
N VAL A 108 -6.19 -1.09 10.18
CA VAL A 108 -5.31 -2.22 10.51
C VAL A 108 -4.72 -2.07 11.91
N ALA A 109 -4.27 -0.88 12.30
CA ALA A 109 -3.76 -0.63 13.65
C ALA A 109 -4.81 -0.96 14.74
N ARG A 110 -6.09 -0.65 14.48
CA ARG A 110 -7.20 -1.00 15.38
C ARG A 110 -7.44 -2.51 15.44
N ALA A 111 -7.39 -3.19 14.30
CA ALA A 111 -7.49 -4.65 14.24
C ALA A 111 -6.35 -5.33 15.01
N MET A 112 -5.12 -4.80 14.92
CA MET A 112 -3.98 -5.28 15.73
C MET A 112 -4.24 -5.12 17.23
N ALA A 113 -4.78 -3.98 17.65
CA ALA A 113 -5.13 -3.75 19.06
C ALA A 113 -6.21 -4.73 19.54
N TYR A 114 -7.21 -5.05 18.73
CA TYR A 114 -8.23 -6.05 19.05
C TYR A 114 -7.64 -7.44 19.14
N MET A 115 -6.78 -7.83 18.19
CA MET A 115 -6.10 -9.12 18.20
C MET A 115 -5.20 -9.29 19.44
N THR A 116 -4.40 -8.27 19.77
CA THR A 116 -3.52 -8.28 20.96
C THR A 116 -4.32 -8.43 22.25
N LYS A 117 -5.51 -7.83 22.32
CA LYS A 117 -6.39 -7.95 23.49
C LYS A 117 -7.03 -9.34 23.59
N ALA A 118 -7.47 -9.90 22.47
CA ALA A 118 -8.17 -11.19 22.41
C ALA A 118 -7.20 -12.38 22.46
N HIS A 119 -6.04 -12.26 21.85
CA HIS A 119 -5.03 -13.32 21.68
C HIS A 119 -3.62 -12.81 21.95
N PRO A 120 -3.27 -12.52 23.23
CA PRO A 120 -2.01 -11.89 23.61
C PRO A 120 -0.76 -12.74 23.33
N SER A 121 -0.94 -14.05 23.11
CA SER A 121 0.15 -14.98 22.76
C SER A 121 0.51 -14.99 21.28
N VAL A 122 -0.31 -14.36 20.42
CA VAL A 122 -0.03 -14.29 18.98
C VAL A 122 0.93 -13.14 18.69
N LYS A 123 2.07 -13.46 18.08
CA LYS A 123 3.04 -12.45 17.63
C LYS A 123 2.57 -11.86 16.31
N LEU A 124 2.39 -10.55 16.27
CA LEU A 124 1.99 -9.80 15.08
C LEU A 124 3.18 -9.05 14.48
N THR A 125 3.44 -9.23 13.19
CA THR A 125 4.42 -8.46 12.43
C THR A 125 3.73 -7.82 11.23
N ALA A 126 3.63 -6.49 11.23
CA ALA A 126 3.03 -5.72 10.15
C ALA A 126 4.11 -4.98 9.35
N VAL A 127 4.03 -5.03 8.02
CA VAL A 127 4.86 -4.24 7.11
C VAL A 127 3.97 -3.24 6.39
N SER A 128 4.27 -1.94 6.54
CA SER A 128 3.58 -0.89 5.76
C SER A 128 4.40 -0.56 4.52
N SER A 129 3.81 -0.70 3.32
CA SER A 129 4.51 -0.43 2.07
C SER A 129 3.54 -0.20 0.91
N GLY A 130 4.07 0.20 -0.24
CA GLY A 130 3.31 0.28 -1.49
C GLY A 130 2.89 -1.10 -2.00
N ILE A 131 1.78 -1.16 -2.73
CA ILE A 131 1.14 -2.41 -3.17
C ILE A 131 2.10 -3.35 -3.93
N ASP A 132 2.96 -2.84 -4.81
CA ASP A 132 3.87 -3.71 -5.58
C ASP A 132 4.90 -4.42 -4.69
N MET A 133 5.42 -3.74 -3.66
CA MET A 133 6.31 -4.37 -2.70
C MET A 133 5.57 -5.43 -1.90
N LEU A 134 4.35 -5.11 -1.44
CA LEU A 134 3.51 -6.06 -0.71
C LEU A 134 3.20 -7.31 -1.54
N LEU A 135 2.86 -7.15 -2.83
CA LEU A 135 2.62 -8.29 -3.73
C LEU A 135 3.89 -9.12 -3.98
N GLN A 136 5.06 -8.47 -4.06
CA GLN A 136 6.32 -9.20 -4.14
C GLN A 136 6.60 -10.01 -2.86
N MET A 137 6.41 -9.41 -1.68
CA MET A 137 6.56 -10.09 -0.40
C MET A 137 5.58 -11.25 -0.26
N LEU A 138 4.33 -11.07 -0.67
CA LEU A 138 3.31 -12.10 -0.68
C LEU A 138 3.71 -13.28 -1.58
N ARG A 139 4.15 -13.02 -2.82
CA ARG A 139 4.64 -14.06 -3.74
C ARG A 139 5.90 -14.78 -3.26
N ARG A 140 6.75 -14.06 -2.50
CA ARG A 140 7.92 -14.67 -1.84
C ARG A 140 7.56 -15.35 -0.53
N ARG A 141 6.25 -15.34 -0.15
CA ARG A 141 5.74 -15.88 1.10
C ARG A 141 6.41 -15.30 2.35
N GLU A 142 6.92 -14.08 2.26
CA GLU A 142 7.51 -13.31 3.38
C GLU A 142 6.40 -12.77 4.31
N ILE A 143 5.18 -12.66 3.78
CA ILE A 143 3.95 -12.31 4.50
C ILE A 143 2.83 -13.31 4.19
N ASP A 144 1.87 -13.44 5.08
CA ASP A 144 0.76 -14.39 4.98
C ASP A 144 -0.36 -13.86 4.07
N PHE A 145 -0.64 -12.58 4.13
CA PHE A 145 -1.56 -11.84 3.27
C PHE A 145 -1.16 -10.36 3.20
N ALA A 146 -1.78 -9.64 2.28
CA ALA A 146 -1.63 -8.19 2.18
C ALA A 146 -3.00 -7.50 2.22
N ILE A 147 -3.03 -6.23 2.63
CA ILE A 147 -4.19 -5.35 2.56
C ILE A 147 -3.78 -4.14 1.72
N GLY A 148 -4.42 -3.93 0.58
CA GLY A 148 -4.00 -2.90 -0.36
C GLY A 148 -5.08 -2.48 -1.35
N ASP A 149 -4.71 -1.72 -2.36
CA ASP A 149 -5.63 -1.25 -3.40
C ASP A 149 -6.20 -2.43 -4.20
N GLN A 150 -7.52 -2.53 -4.26
CA GLN A 150 -8.23 -3.61 -4.92
C GLN A 150 -7.89 -3.70 -6.41
N LYS A 151 -7.97 -2.59 -7.14
CA LYS A 151 -7.77 -2.58 -8.60
C LYS A 151 -6.37 -3.03 -8.98
N SER A 152 -5.38 -2.61 -8.21
CA SER A 152 -3.98 -3.01 -8.44
C SER A 152 -3.78 -4.51 -8.20
N ALA A 153 -4.46 -5.09 -7.22
CA ALA A 153 -4.38 -6.51 -6.92
C ALA A 153 -5.12 -7.37 -7.95
N GLU A 154 -6.29 -6.96 -8.42
CA GLU A 154 -7.09 -7.66 -9.44
C GLU A 154 -6.39 -7.74 -10.80
N ALA A 155 -5.47 -6.83 -11.09
CA ALA A 155 -4.65 -6.88 -12.30
C ALA A 155 -3.62 -8.02 -12.31
N GLU A 156 -3.40 -8.67 -11.16
CA GLU A 156 -2.37 -9.68 -10.94
C GLU A 156 -2.97 -11.09 -10.88
N ARG A 157 -2.28 -12.08 -11.45
CA ARG A 157 -2.73 -13.48 -11.47
C ARG A 157 -2.27 -14.24 -10.22
N GLY A 158 -3.02 -15.29 -9.84
CA GLY A 158 -2.70 -16.21 -8.74
C GLY A 158 -2.97 -15.62 -7.37
N LEU A 159 -3.80 -14.57 -7.31
CA LEU A 159 -4.20 -13.90 -6.09
C LEU A 159 -5.71 -14.01 -5.87
N ARG A 160 -6.10 -14.39 -4.67
CA ARG A 160 -7.48 -14.22 -4.17
C ARG A 160 -7.61 -12.81 -3.62
N VAL A 161 -8.51 -12.02 -4.22
CA VAL A 161 -8.75 -10.62 -3.84
C VAL A 161 -10.15 -10.53 -3.24
N THR A 162 -10.24 -10.23 -1.95
CA THR A 162 -11.52 -10.07 -1.24
C THR A 162 -11.73 -8.58 -0.94
N PRO A 163 -12.71 -7.92 -1.59
CA PRO A 163 -12.96 -6.49 -1.38
C PRO A 163 -13.37 -6.20 0.06
N LEU A 164 -12.93 -5.04 0.55
CA LEU A 164 -13.34 -4.39 1.78
C LEU A 164 -14.34 -3.26 1.48
N ALA A 165 -14.67 -2.43 2.46
CA ALA A 165 -15.58 -1.32 2.28
C ALA A 165 -15.00 -0.24 1.33
N TRP A 166 -15.88 0.53 0.71
CA TRP A 166 -15.49 1.71 -0.06
C TRP A 166 -15.26 2.90 0.87
N HIS A 167 -14.16 3.61 0.67
CA HIS A 167 -13.77 4.77 1.46
C HIS A 167 -13.75 6.02 0.61
N LYS A 168 -14.51 7.04 1.01
CA LYS A 168 -14.54 8.34 0.36
C LYS A 168 -13.26 9.12 0.68
N GLY A 169 -12.57 9.59 -0.37
CA GLY A 169 -11.49 10.57 -0.23
C GLY A 169 -12.06 12.00 -0.15
N HIS A 170 -11.37 12.84 0.60
CA HIS A 170 -11.70 14.25 0.76
C HIS A 170 -10.49 15.11 0.42
N LEU A 171 -10.73 16.25 -0.24
CA LEU A 171 -9.71 17.29 -0.38
C LEU A 171 -9.61 18.04 0.94
N VAL A 172 -8.45 17.95 1.58
CA VAL A 172 -8.19 18.44 2.92
C VAL A 172 -7.24 19.61 2.86
N VAL A 173 -7.55 20.67 3.60
CA VAL A 173 -6.79 21.90 3.68
C VAL A 173 -6.65 22.34 5.13
N ARG A 174 -5.71 23.26 5.44
CA ARG A 174 -5.64 23.89 6.76
C ARG A 174 -6.90 24.74 7.04
N ALA A 175 -7.20 24.95 8.30
CA ALA A 175 -8.18 25.95 8.69
C ALA A 175 -7.79 27.34 8.15
N GLY A 176 -8.77 28.09 7.61
CA GLY A 176 -8.52 29.40 7.01
C GLY A 176 -7.80 29.38 5.66
N HIS A 177 -7.76 28.22 4.96
CA HIS A 177 -7.24 28.15 3.59
C HIS A 177 -8.07 29.06 2.64
N PRO A 178 -7.43 29.75 1.65
CA PRO A 178 -8.12 30.68 0.75
C PRO A 178 -9.34 30.11 0.03
N LEU A 179 -9.35 28.83 -0.30
CA LEU A 179 -10.50 28.17 -0.95
C LEU A 179 -11.72 27.98 -0.02
N LEU A 180 -11.61 28.18 1.28
CA LEU A 180 -12.73 28.09 2.23
C LEU A 180 -13.57 29.38 2.31
N GLY A 181 -12.96 30.53 2.02
CA GLY A 181 -13.60 31.86 2.14
C GLY A 181 -14.24 32.39 0.85
N GLY A 182 -14.18 31.64 -0.25
CA GLY A 182 -14.62 32.09 -1.57
C GLY A 182 -15.97 31.51 -2.02
N SER A 183 -16.53 32.10 -3.08
CA SER A 183 -17.63 31.55 -3.87
C SER A 183 -17.32 30.11 -4.35
N PRO A 184 -18.31 29.37 -4.85
CA PRO A 184 -18.08 27.98 -5.26
C PRO A 184 -16.85 27.86 -6.17
N PHE A 185 -15.83 27.17 -5.68
CA PHE A 185 -14.58 26.92 -6.42
C PHE A 185 -14.76 25.72 -7.37
N LYS A 186 -13.99 25.73 -8.43
CA LYS A 186 -13.94 24.62 -9.40
C LYS A 186 -12.68 23.78 -9.16
N LEU A 187 -12.68 22.56 -9.63
CA LEU A 187 -11.50 21.67 -9.53
C LEU A 187 -10.20 22.33 -10.07
N LYS A 188 -10.30 23.15 -11.12
CA LYS A 188 -9.15 23.92 -11.66
C LYS A 188 -8.55 24.89 -10.64
N ASP A 189 -9.31 25.33 -9.65
CA ASP A 189 -8.81 26.26 -8.63
C ASP A 189 -8.00 25.52 -7.57
N VAL A 190 -8.31 24.23 -7.34
CA VAL A 190 -7.50 23.30 -6.53
C VAL A 190 -6.09 23.14 -7.12
N LEU A 191 -5.98 23.07 -8.45
CA LEU A 191 -4.70 22.89 -9.16
C LEU A 191 -3.77 24.11 -9.10
N ARG A 192 -4.21 25.22 -8.49
CA ARG A 192 -3.35 26.39 -8.22
C ARG A 192 -2.50 26.22 -6.96
N TYR A 193 -2.83 25.22 -6.14
CA TYR A 193 -2.16 24.93 -4.88
C TYR A 193 -1.35 23.64 -4.99
N PRO A 194 -0.28 23.47 -4.21
CA PRO A 194 0.46 22.22 -4.15
C PRO A 194 -0.45 21.08 -3.71
N LEU A 195 -0.44 19.96 -4.43
CA LEU A 195 -1.12 18.75 -4.02
C LEU A 195 -0.17 17.85 -3.24
N THR A 196 -0.63 17.32 -2.11
CA THR A 196 0.09 16.35 -1.30
C THR A 196 -0.59 14.99 -1.44
N LEU A 197 0.12 14.04 -2.01
CA LEU A 197 -0.40 12.71 -2.34
C LEU A 197 0.60 11.64 -1.89
N THR A 198 0.15 10.39 -1.82
CA THR A 198 1.06 9.25 -1.63
C THR A 198 1.92 9.04 -2.89
N THR A 199 3.06 8.38 -2.74
CA THR A 199 4.03 8.14 -3.84
C THR A 199 3.39 7.45 -5.05
N ARG A 200 2.36 6.64 -4.83
CA ARG A 200 1.60 5.98 -5.90
C ARG A 200 0.15 6.41 -5.88
N VAL A 201 -0.13 7.42 -6.67
CA VAL A 201 -1.49 7.81 -7.00
C VAL A 201 -1.97 6.92 -8.14
N PRO A 202 -3.08 6.20 -8.00
CA PRO A 202 -3.64 5.45 -9.11
C PRO A 202 -3.92 6.36 -10.31
N HIS A 203 -3.59 5.85 -11.50
CA HIS A 203 -3.66 6.63 -12.74
C HIS A 203 -5.06 7.19 -13.05
N ASP A 204 -6.11 6.46 -12.68
CA ASP A 204 -7.50 6.89 -12.83
C ASP A 204 -7.84 8.12 -11.98
N LEU A 205 -7.29 8.21 -10.77
CA LEU A 205 -7.48 9.35 -9.89
C LEU A 205 -6.79 10.60 -10.46
N LEU A 206 -5.56 10.43 -10.91
CA LEU A 206 -4.81 11.52 -11.53
C LEU A 206 -5.45 12.01 -12.85
N SER A 207 -5.91 11.10 -13.70
CA SER A 207 -6.58 11.43 -14.96
C SER A 207 -7.91 12.18 -14.72
N ASN A 208 -8.71 11.78 -13.73
CA ASN A 208 -9.93 12.49 -13.36
C ASN A 208 -9.67 13.91 -12.85
N PHE A 209 -8.60 14.11 -12.07
CA PHE A 209 -8.13 15.44 -11.67
C PHE A 209 -7.75 16.30 -12.88
N LEU A 210 -6.98 15.76 -13.82
CA LEU A 210 -6.51 16.48 -14.99
C LEU A 210 -7.64 16.79 -15.99
N GLN A 211 -8.63 15.89 -16.12
CA GLN A 211 -9.75 16.07 -17.05
C GLN A 211 -10.87 16.98 -16.50
N GLY A 212 -10.76 17.41 -15.22
CA GLY A 212 -11.76 18.27 -14.60
C GLY A 212 -13.15 17.63 -14.51
N ASN A 213 -13.24 16.30 -14.45
CA ASN A 213 -14.48 15.55 -14.42
C ASN A 213 -15.21 15.74 -13.08
N VAL A 214 -15.95 16.85 -12.97
CA VAL A 214 -16.92 17.05 -11.90
C VAL A 214 -18.27 16.54 -12.45
N GLY A 215 -18.81 15.48 -11.86
CA GLY A 215 -20.22 15.14 -12.02
C GLY A 215 -20.59 14.16 -13.15
N LYS A 216 -19.74 13.22 -13.57
CA LYS A 216 -20.19 12.06 -14.35
C LYS A 216 -19.93 10.76 -13.58
N GLY A 217 -20.99 10.28 -12.94
CA GLY A 217 -21.06 8.92 -12.38
C GLY A 217 -20.89 7.87 -13.49
N GLU A 218 -20.19 6.79 -13.19
CA GLU A 218 -20.04 5.64 -14.09
C GLU A 218 -21.40 5.05 -14.46
N GLY A 219 -21.78 5.21 -15.72
CA GLY A 219 -22.93 4.57 -16.32
C GLY A 219 -22.83 4.69 -17.82
N GLY A 220 -22.26 3.69 -18.51
CA GLY A 220 -22.32 3.66 -19.96
C GLY A 220 -21.18 2.88 -20.62
N LYS A 221 -21.44 1.63 -20.92
CA LYS A 221 -20.72 0.87 -21.97
C LYS A 221 -20.81 1.66 -23.28
N GLY A 222 -19.67 1.91 -23.92
CA GLY A 222 -19.59 2.52 -25.23
C GLY A 222 -18.71 1.67 -26.13
N GLU A 223 -19.34 1.05 -27.11
CA GLU A 223 -18.80 0.22 -28.17
C GLU A 223 -17.83 0.98 -29.08
N GLY A 224 -16.97 0.20 -29.73
CA GLY A 224 -15.92 0.69 -30.59
C GLY A 224 -16.43 1.40 -31.86
N GLY A 225 -15.64 2.36 -32.29
CA GLY A 225 -15.73 3.00 -33.60
C GLY A 225 -14.35 3.02 -34.23
N LYS A 226 -14.15 2.18 -35.26
CA LYS A 226 -13.04 2.27 -36.23
C LYS A 226 -13.28 3.51 -37.08
N GLY A 227 -12.24 4.30 -37.32
CA GLY A 227 -12.25 5.39 -38.27
C GLY A 227 -10.88 5.51 -38.95
N GLU A 228 -10.87 5.26 -40.22
CA GLU A 228 -9.74 5.21 -41.16
C GLU A 228 -9.14 6.59 -41.44
N GLY A 229 -7.95 6.53 -42.01
CA GLY A 229 -6.99 7.55 -42.34
C GLY A 229 -7.43 8.70 -43.25
N GLY A 230 -6.62 9.74 -43.18
CA GLY A 230 -6.60 10.88 -44.08
C GLY A 230 -5.25 11.57 -44.06
N LYS A 231 -4.45 11.34 -45.15
CA LYS A 231 -3.25 12.12 -45.47
C LYS A 231 -3.65 13.52 -45.95
N GLY A 232 -2.92 14.53 -45.58
CA GLY A 232 -3.01 15.87 -46.15
C GLY A 232 -1.75 16.68 -45.85
N GLU A 233 -1.02 16.98 -46.92
CA GLU A 233 0.21 17.76 -46.96
C GLU A 233 -0.03 19.29 -46.88
N GLY A 234 0.94 20.00 -46.33
CA GLY A 234 1.43 21.28 -46.84
C GLY A 234 0.81 22.58 -46.34
N GLY A 235 1.66 23.42 -45.76
CA GLY A 235 1.35 24.85 -45.56
C GLY A 235 2.29 25.55 -44.62
N LYS A 236 3.38 26.15 -45.12
CA LYS A 236 4.24 27.11 -44.41
C LYS A 236 3.47 28.41 -44.14
N GLY A 237 3.53 28.91 -42.90
CA GLY A 237 3.02 30.21 -42.55
C GLY A 237 3.72 30.71 -41.26
N GLU A 238 4.74 31.58 -41.44
CA GLU A 238 5.35 32.33 -40.37
C GLU A 238 4.36 33.36 -39.79
N GLY A 239 4.20 33.38 -38.49
CA GLY A 239 3.38 34.36 -37.82
C GLY A 239 3.58 34.28 -36.31
N GLY A 240 4.49 35.12 -35.79
CA GLY A 240 4.79 35.23 -34.36
C GLY A 240 3.57 35.52 -33.53
N LYS A 241 3.26 34.62 -32.60
CA LYS A 241 2.41 34.87 -31.45
C LYS A 241 3.16 34.43 -30.19
N ARG A 242 3.41 35.43 -29.34
CA ARG A 242 3.87 35.23 -27.98
C ARG A 242 3.02 34.16 -27.33
N GLY A 243 3.54 32.94 -27.31
CA GLY A 243 2.91 31.80 -26.65
C GLY A 243 2.94 32.02 -25.16
N SER A 244 1.77 32.24 -24.58
CA SER A 244 1.53 31.97 -23.18
C SER A 244 2.13 30.62 -22.84
N ARG A 245 3.20 30.58 -22.05
CA ARG A 245 3.70 29.37 -21.43
C ARG A 245 2.54 28.77 -20.63
N ARG A 246 1.83 27.83 -21.22
CA ARG A 246 1.02 26.89 -20.45
C ARG A 246 1.97 26.21 -19.48
N ALA A 247 1.89 26.59 -18.22
CA ALA A 247 2.51 25.84 -17.14
C ALA A 247 1.96 24.41 -17.27
N SER A 248 2.81 23.51 -17.73
CA SER A 248 2.57 22.08 -17.62
C SER A 248 2.39 21.82 -16.13
N ALA A 249 1.17 21.55 -15.72
CA ALA A 249 0.85 21.22 -14.35
C ALA A 249 1.55 19.91 -14.01
N THR A 250 2.74 19.99 -13.44
CA THR A 250 3.46 18.86 -12.88
C THR A 250 2.74 18.52 -11.56
N LEU A 251 1.84 17.55 -11.62
CA LEU A 251 1.20 16.98 -10.44
C LEU A 251 1.95 15.68 -10.07
N PRO A 252 2.06 15.40 -8.77
CA PRO A 252 1.82 16.19 -7.57
C PRO A 252 3.08 16.98 -7.16
N ALA A 253 2.92 18.10 -6.45
CA ALA A 253 4.04 18.91 -5.96
C ALA A 253 4.77 18.26 -4.77
N ILE A 254 4.07 17.46 -3.97
CA ILE A 254 4.58 16.78 -2.77
C ILE A 254 4.13 15.33 -2.79
N THR A 255 5.07 14.40 -2.69
CA THR A 255 4.78 12.97 -2.52
C THR A 255 5.31 12.47 -1.19
N CYS A 256 4.45 11.79 -0.41
CA CYS A 256 4.80 11.32 0.91
C CYS A 256 3.96 10.10 1.28
N ASP A 257 4.61 9.01 1.71
CA ASP A 257 3.95 7.77 2.14
C ASP A 257 3.73 7.72 3.66
N SER A 258 3.44 8.86 4.28
CA SER A 258 3.08 8.95 5.69
C SER A 258 1.89 9.89 5.86
N PRO A 259 0.71 9.39 6.24
CA PRO A 259 -0.46 10.21 6.52
C PRO A 259 -0.20 11.25 7.62
N ALA A 260 0.60 10.91 8.63
CA ALA A 260 0.98 11.85 9.67
C ALA A 260 1.76 13.04 9.12
N MET A 261 2.77 12.81 8.26
CA MET A 261 3.51 13.89 7.58
C MET A 261 2.58 14.69 6.66
N MET A 262 1.70 14.02 5.91
CA MET A 262 0.73 14.71 5.03
C MET A 262 -0.17 15.65 5.84
N LYS A 263 -0.67 15.22 7.00
CA LYS A 263 -1.48 16.07 7.89
C LYS A 263 -0.72 17.31 8.35
N THR A 264 0.52 17.16 8.76
CA THR A 264 1.39 18.28 9.17
C THR A 264 1.61 19.25 8.01
N ILE A 265 2.01 18.74 6.83
CA ILE A 265 2.22 19.57 5.63
C ILE A 265 0.97 20.39 5.29
N VAL A 266 -0.19 19.76 5.29
CA VAL A 266 -1.46 20.43 4.99
C VAL A 266 -1.82 21.44 6.07
N ALA A 267 -1.61 21.14 7.35
CA ALA A 267 -1.94 22.04 8.46
C ALA A 267 -1.07 23.33 8.47
N GLU A 268 0.18 23.21 8.02
CA GLU A 268 1.19 24.30 8.10
C GLU A 268 1.41 25.03 6.76
N SER A 269 0.67 24.69 5.69
CA SER A 269 0.84 25.30 4.38
C SER A 269 -0.47 25.44 3.62
N ASP A 270 -0.44 26.02 2.43
CA ASP A 270 -1.58 26.02 1.49
C ASP A 270 -1.61 24.77 0.60
N ALA A 271 -0.93 23.69 0.99
CA ALA A 271 -1.00 22.42 0.30
C ALA A 271 -2.37 21.76 0.53
N ILE A 272 -2.86 21.07 -0.50
CA ILE A 272 -4.12 20.34 -0.45
C ILE A 272 -3.81 18.84 -0.40
N GLY A 273 -4.28 18.16 0.63
CA GLY A 273 -4.16 16.72 0.80
C GLY A 273 -5.39 15.97 0.28
N LEU A 274 -5.21 14.70 -0.10
CA LEU A 274 -6.30 13.78 -0.38
C LEU A 274 -6.31 12.68 0.67
N MET A 275 -7.29 12.71 1.58
CA MET A 275 -7.36 11.80 2.72
C MET A 275 -8.80 11.37 3.01
N PRO A 276 -9.05 10.12 3.47
CA PRO A 276 -10.35 9.70 4.00
C PRO A 276 -10.65 10.43 5.32
N MET A 277 -11.95 10.59 5.62
CA MET A 277 -12.40 11.24 6.86
C MET A 277 -11.91 10.51 8.12
N SER A 278 -11.84 9.19 8.06
CA SER A 278 -11.38 8.35 9.17
C SER A 278 -9.94 8.67 9.63
N LEU A 279 -9.10 9.23 8.75
CA LEU A 279 -7.73 9.67 9.08
C LEU A 279 -7.64 11.08 9.66
N ILE A 280 -8.62 11.94 9.40
CA ILE A 280 -8.57 13.37 9.70
C ILE A 280 -9.68 13.82 10.66
N ALA A 281 -10.55 12.89 11.12
CA ALA A 281 -11.70 13.23 11.95
C ALA A 281 -11.33 13.98 13.22
N ARG A 282 -10.19 13.70 13.81
CA ARG A 282 -9.67 14.38 14.98
C ARG A 282 -9.28 15.81 14.66
N GLU A 283 -8.48 16.02 13.64
CA GLU A 283 -8.00 17.34 13.21
C GLU A 283 -9.15 18.24 12.74
N ILE A 284 -10.18 17.65 12.12
CA ILE A 284 -11.42 18.36 11.79
C ILE A 284 -12.18 18.79 13.06
N ALA A 285 -12.28 17.90 14.06
CA ALA A 285 -12.93 18.22 15.33
C ALA A 285 -12.17 19.27 16.14
N GLU A 286 -10.86 19.26 16.09
CA GLU A 286 -9.95 20.24 16.71
C GLU A 286 -9.89 21.57 15.94
N GLY A 287 -10.39 21.60 14.70
CA GLY A 287 -10.43 22.81 13.85
C GLY A 287 -9.07 23.18 13.23
N SER A 288 -8.09 22.26 13.20
CA SER A 288 -6.80 22.50 12.54
C SER A 288 -6.84 22.21 11.04
N LEU A 289 -7.68 21.29 10.61
CA LEU A 289 -7.95 20.96 9.22
C LEU A 289 -9.40 21.22 8.84
N ALA A 290 -9.65 21.39 7.55
CA ALA A 290 -10.98 21.54 6.96
C ALA A 290 -11.07 20.75 5.66
N VAL A 291 -12.31 20.38 5.28
CA VAL A 291 -12.59 19.67 4.02
C VAL A 291 -13.18 20.66 3.01
N LEU A 292 -12.66 20.63 1.79
CA LEU A 292 -13.23 21.36 0.67
C LEU A 292 -14.51 20.66 0.19
N ALA A 293 -15.61 21.41 0.12
CA ALA A 293 -16.86 20.91 -0.40
C ALA A 293 -16.81 20.77 -1.91
N ILE A 294 -16.51 19.57 -2.39
CA ILE A 294 -16.50 19.24 -3.82
C ILE A 294 -17.32 17.98 -4.06
N ASP A 295 -18.15 18.05 -5.10
CA ASP A 295 -18.87 16.87 -5.57
C ASP A 295 -17.98 16.07 -6.52
N ALA A 296 -17.27 15.09 -5.97
CA ALA A 296 -16.35 14.23 -6.67
C ALA A 296 -16.51 12.77 -6.19
N PRO A 297 -17.56 12.08 -6.65
CA PRO A 297 -17.86 10.70 -6.22
C PRO A 297 -16.76 9.69 -6.59
N TRP A 298 -15.93 10.04 -7.57
CA TRP A 298 -14.76 9.26 -7.98
C TRP A 298 -13.55 9.38 -7.00
N LEU A 299 -13.61 10.34 -6.05
CA LEU A 299 -12.62 10.46 -4.98
C LEU A 299 -12.90 9.42 -3.91
N GLY A 300 -12.53 8.19 -4.16
CA GLY A 300 -12.69 7.12 -3.20
C GLY A 300 -11.93 5.87 -3.63
N ARG A 301 -11.75 4.97 -2.69
CA ARG A 301 -11.02 3.72 -2.89
C ARG A 301 -11.69 2.57 -2.17
N THR A 302 -11.62 1.42 -2.79
CA THR A 302 -11.85 0.12 -2.15
C THR A 302 -10.49 -0.53 -1.93
N PHE A 303 -10.22 -0.90 -0.70
CA PHE A 303 -9.11 -1.76 -0.38
C PHE A 303 -9.56 -3.22 -0.44
N ALA A 304 -8.61 -4.14 -0.44
CA ALA A 304 -8.90 -5.56 -0.44
C ALA A 304 -7.93 -6.32 0.45
N ILE A 305 -8.39 -7.46 0.96
CA ILE A 305 -7.55 -8.52 1.49
C ILE A 305 -7.05 -9.32 0.29
N ILE A 306 -5.73 -9.52 0.23
CA ILE A 306 -5.03 -10.13 -0.89
C ILE A 306 -4.24 -11.32 -0.39
N GLU A 307 -4.52 -12.49 -0.94
CA GLU A 307 -3.97 -13.78 -0.53
C GLU A 307 -3.46 -14.54 -1.75
N LEU A 308 -2.53 -15.47 -1.56
CA LEU A 308 -2.19 -16.44 -2.60
C LEU A 308 -3.33 -17.47 -2.73
N GLU A 309 -3.73 -17.79 -3.98
CA GLU A 309 -4.80 -18.77 -4.23
C GLU A 309 -4.42 -20.18 -3.76
N ASP A 310 -3.14 -20.52 -3.80
CA ASP A 310 -2.58 -21.83 -3.47
C ASP A 310 -2.21 -21.98 -1.98
N ARG A 311 -2.64 -21.06 -1.12
CA ARG A 311 -2.26 -21.06 0.30
C ARG A 311 -3.46 -20.85 1.21
N ALA A 312 -3.67 -21.77 2.14
CA ALA A 312 -4.62 -21.61 3.22
C ALA A 312 -4.08 -20.67 4.30
N LEU A 313 -4.92 -19.84 4.85
CA LEU A 313 -4.59 -19.01 5.99
C LEU A 313 -4.62 -19.80 7.30
N SER A 314 -3.84 -19.37 8.26
CA SER A 314 -3.91 -19.88 9.63
C SER A 314 -5.20 -19.43 10.33
N PRO A 315 -5.72 -20.16 11.34
CA PRO A 315 -6.84 -19.70 12.15
C PRO A 315 -6.59 -18.34 12.79
N SER A 316 -5.36 -18.04 13.21
CA SER A 316 -4.99 -16.72 13.73
C SER A 316 -5.10 -15.64 12.67
N ALA A 317 -4.72 -15.95 11.40
CA ALA A 317 -4.87 -15.02 10.28
C ALA A 317 -6.35 -14.78 9.97
N GLU A 318 -7.17 -15.85 9.91
CA GLU A 318 -8.61 -15.72 9.69
C GLU A 318 -9.30 -14.91 10.78
N GLN A 319 -8.92 -15.13 12.05
CA GLN A 319 -9.43 -14.36 13.18
C GLN A 319 -9.02 -12.89 13.07
N PHE A 320 -7.75 -12.61 12.72
CA PHE A 320 -7.28 -11.25 12.51
C PHE A 320 -8.02 -10.56 11.38
N LEU A 321 -8.28 -11.25 10.27
CA LEU A 321 -9.04 -10.71 9.14
C LEU A 321 -10.51 -10.42 9.48
N ARG A 322 -11.10 -11.09 10.48
CA ARG A 322 -12.40 -10.69 11.02
C ARG A 322 -12.32 -9.33 11.70
N PHE A 323 -11.31 -9.12 12.56
CA PHE A 323 -11.09 -7.80 13.19
C PHE A 323 -10.77 -6.71 12.17
N VAL A 324 -10.08 -7.06 11.08
CA VAL A 324 -9.83 -6.12 9.96
C VAL A 324 -11.15 -5.68 9.33
N ARG A 325 -12.05 -6.62 8.99
CA ARG A 325 -13.36 -6.30 8.40
C ARG A 325 -14.20 -5.42 9.32
N ASP A 326 -14.27 -5.76 10.61
CA ASP A 326 -15.03 -4.98 11.61
C ASP A 326 -14.49 -3.53 11.73
N ALA A 327 -13.15 -3.40 11.75
CA ALA A 327 -12.49 -2.10 11.85
C ALA A 327 -12.63 -1.27 10.55
N ASP A 328 -12.57 -1.93 9.39
CA ASP A 328 -12.77 -1.34 8.07
C ASP A 328 -14.19 -0.77 7.91
N GLU A 329 -15.22 -1.56 8.25
CA GLU A 329 -16.60 -1.10 8.23
C GLU A 329 -16.83 0.09 9.18
N ALA A 330 -16.19 0.08 10.35
CA ALA A 330 -16.26 1.20 11.29
C ALA A 330 -15.62 2.48 10.72
N ALA A 331 -14.49 2.34 10.01
CA ALA A 331 -13.83 3.45 9.32
C ALA A 331 -14.71 3.97 8.16
N ALA A 332 -15.28 3.08 7.36
CA ALA A 332 -16.16 3.46 6.24
C ALA A 332 -17.40 4.22 6.71
N ARG A 333 -17.99 3.86 7.85
CA ARG A 333 -19.09 4.64 8.45
C ARG A 333 -18.69 6.07 8.81
N THR A 334 -17.43 6.30 9.16
CA THR A 334 -16.90 7.65 9.41
C THR A 334 -16.71 8.43 8.11
N ASP A 335 -16.38 7.74 7.02
CA ASP A 335 -16.18 8.33 5.69
C ASP A 335 -17.51 8.63 4.97
N ALA A 336 -18.64 8.06 5.43
CA ALA A 336 -19.95 8.34 4.89
C ALA A 336 -20.37 9.82 5.15
N PRO A 337 -21.04 10.49 4.18
CA PRO A 337 -21.49 11.86 4.38
C PRO A 337 -22.43 11.90 5.58
N ARG A 338 -22.05 12.62 6.65
CA ARG A 338 -22.97 12.94 7.74
C ARG A 338 -24.11 13.76 7.16
N ALA A 339 -25.34 13.29 7.35
CA ALA A 339 -26.51 14.11 7.07
C ALA A 339 -26.32 15.46 7.78
N PRO A 340 -26.65 16.62 7.12
CA PRO A 340 -26.45 17.92 7.74
C PRO A 340 -27.23 17.94 9.06
N ALA A 341 -26.51 18.23 10.15
CA ALA A 341 -27.11 18.40 11.46
C ALA A 341 -28.23 19.46 11.28
N ARG A 342 -29.48 19.03 11.43
CA ARG A 342 -30.60 19.96 11.43
C ARG A 342 -30.27 21.04 12.45
N ALA A 343 -30.12 22.29 11.98
CA ALA A 343 -29.93 23.45 12.81
C ALA A 343 -31.05 23.41 13.85
N ARG A 344 -30.71 23.18 15.11
CA ARG A 344 -31.68 23.37 16.21
C ARG A 344 -32.07 24.81 16.18
N ALA A 345 -33.28 25.08 15.67
CA ALA A 345 -33.90 26.38 15.73
C ALA A 345 -33.89 26.82 17.20
N ARG A 346 -33.09 27.84 17.51
CA ARG A 346 -33.21 28.56 18.80
C ARG A 346 -34.61 29.14 18.87
N ALA A 347 -35.43 28.57 19.73
CA ALA A 347 -36.71 29.18 20.09
C ALA A 347 -36.46 30.62 20.59
N PRO A 348 -37.26 31.60 20.16
CA PRO A 348 -37.13 32.96 20.67
C PRO A 348 -37.46 32.96 22.17
N ARG A 349 -36.55 33.44 23.02
CA ARG A 349 -36.85 33.75 24.41
C ARG A 349 -37.88 34.88 24.41
N GLY A 350 -39.09 34.52 24.80
CA GLY A 350 -40.19 35.47 25.01
C GLY A 350 -39.81 36.51 26.06
N ALA A 351 -40.12 37.74 25.72
CA ALA A 351 -40.13 38.87 26.62
C ALA A 351 -41.16 38.66 27.73
N ARG A 352 -40.73 38.83 28.98
CA ARG A 352 -41.52 39.42 30.06
C ARG A 352 -40.57 40.14 31.01
#